data_7065ec39f47e89daf727d4d3f92bc3c3
#
_entry.id   7065ec39f47e89daf727d4d3f92bc3c3
#
_cell.length_a   1.000
_cell.length_b   1.000
_cell.length_c   1.000
_cell.angle_alpha   90.00
_cell.angle_beta   90.00
_cell.angle_gamma   90.00
#
_symmetry.space_group_name_H-M   'P 1'
#
loop_
_entity.id
_entity.type
_entity.pdbx_description
1 polymer ?
#
loop_
_entity_poly.entity_id
_entity_poly.type
_entity_poly.pdbx_seq_one_letter_code
_entity_poly.pdbx_strand_id
1 'polypeptide(L)'
;MENFKENKNEIGIDEAGRGPFFGPVYAGAVIWGESPDCDLIKDSKKLSSKKRREAEVWIKNNIKHYGVGFCSSHEIDQLGIVDATQLAMERAICNIDTILEDTTLVIDGIGWEKRFFKINSNKPNIVSVIKGDAKYKNIAAASILAKEAHDRHITEMCVGNSDLVSRYDLINNKGYGTKKHIEGIKKYGLTEFHRQSFNINYN
;
A
#
# COMPACT_ATOMS: atom_id res chain seq x y z
N MET A 1 11.98 11.47 12.08
CA MET A 1 11.50 10.10 12.31
C MET A 1 12.68 9.23 12.68
N GLU A 2 12.44 8.16 13.40
CA GLU A 2 13.48 7.26 13.92
C GLU A 2 13.59 5.99 13.07
N ASN A 3 14.68 5.24 13.23
CA ASN A 3 14.74 3.83 12.84
C ASN A 3 14.05 3.01 13.93
N PHE A 4 13.45 1.85 13.56
CA PHE A 4 12.77 1.01 14.57
C PHE A 4 13.74 0.42 15.57
N LYS A 5 14.85 -0.12 15.08
CA LYS A 5 16.05 -0.52 15.85
C LYS A 5 17.26 -0.13 15.01
N GLU A 6 18.44 -0.09 15.61
CA GLU A 6 19.71 0.12 14.86
C GLU A 6 20.14 -1.10 14.03
N ASN A 7 19.22 -2.01 13.75
CA ASN A 7 19.51 -3.24 13.04
C ASN A 7 19.33 -3.05 11.52
N LYS A 8 20.34 -3.39 10.74
CA LYS A 8 20.38 -3.22 9.27
C LYS A 8 19.38 -4.09 8.50
N ASN A 9 18.79 -5.10 9.16
CA ASN A 9 17.97 -6.14 8.54
C ASN A 9 16.46 -5.91 8.80
N GLU A 10 16.00 -4.68 8.82
CA GLU A 10 14.58 -4.36 9.03
C GLU A 10 13.91 -3.95 7.72
N ILE A 11 12.78 -4.60 7.41
CA ILE A 11 11.91 -4.20 6.32
C ILE A 11 10.71 -3.50 6.93
N GLY A 12 10.58 -2.20 6.68
CA GLY A 12 9.36 -1.43 6.98
C GLY A 12 8.31 -1.69 5.92
N ILE A 13 7.08 -1.97 6.34
CA ILE A 13 5.99 -2.36 5.45
C ILE A 13 4.73 -1.58 5.81
N ASP A 14 4.04 -1.08 4.80
CA ASP A 14 2.71 -0.47 4.92
C ASP A 14 1.87 -0.73 3.68
N GLU A 15 0.55 -0.57 3.79
CA GLU A 15 -0.38 -0.77 2.69
C GLU A 15 -1.17 0.49 2.34
N ALA A 16 -1.70 0.51 1.12
CA ALA A 16 -2.67 1.49 0.65
C ALA A 16 -3.79 0.81 -0.15
N GLY A 17 -5.00 1.36 -0.03
CA GLY A 17 -6.11 0.85 -0.82
C GLY A 17 -6.87 -0.31 -0.19
N ARG A 18 -6.86 -0.50 1.14
CA ARG A 18 -7.73 -1.52 1.81
C ARG A 18 -9.20 -1.15 1.81
N GLY A 19 -9.52 0.13 1.99
CA GLY A 19 -10.89 0.62 2.12
C GLY A 19 -11.67 0.95 0.85
N PRO A 20 -11.07 1.19 -0.33
CA PRO A 20 -11.78 1.43 -1.57
C PRO A 20 -12.73 0.30 -1.95
N PHE A 21 -13.82 0.65 -2.65
CA PHE A 21 -14.74 -0.31 -3.29
C PHE A 21 -14.27 -0.75 -4.67
N PHE A 22 -13.28 -0.06 -5.23
CA PHE A 22 -12.77 -0.25 -6.59
C PHE A 22 -11.26 -0.39 -6.59
N GLY A 23 -10.75 -1.30 -7.43
CA GLY A 23 -9.34 -1.46 -7.72
C GLY A 23 -8.55 -2.28 -6.69
N PRO A 24 -7.23 -2.37 -6.87
CA PRO A 24 -6.34 -3.23 -6.10
C PRO A 24 -6.04 -2.69 -4.69
N VAL A 25 -5.50 -3.57 -3.83
CA VAL A 25 -4.73 -3.18 -2.64
C VAL A 25 -3.25 -3.22 -2.97
N TYR A 26 -2.50 -2.23 -2.52
CA TYR A 26 -1.06 -2.11 -2.70
C TYR A 26 -0.32 -2.22 -1.38
N ALA A 27 0.90 -2.70 -1.42
CA ALA A 27 1.84 -2.65 -0.31
C ALA A 27 3.20 -2.14 -0.78
N GLY A 28 3.90 -1.43 0.09
CA GLY A 28 5.29 -1.05 -0.05
C GLY A 28 6.15 -1.76 0.98
N ALA A 29 7.40 -2.03 0.64
CA ALA A 29 8.40 -2.61 1.52
C ALA A 29 9.73 -1.88 1.33
N VAL A 30 10.38 -1.47 2.42
CA VAL A 30 11.59 -0.63 2.38
C VAL A 30 12.60 -1.07 3.43
N ILE A 31 13.85 -1.27 3.02
CA ILE A 31 15.02 -1.37 3.90
C ILE A 31 15.69 0.02 3.87
N TRP A 32 15.61 0.75 5.00
CA TRP A 32 16.21 2.09 5.07
C TRP A 32 17.74 2.04 5.02
N GLY A 33 18.35 1.11 5.78
CA GLY A 33 19.79 0.95 5.83
C GLY A 33 20.53 2.22 6.25
N GLU A 34 21.62 2.52 5.54
CA GLU A 34 22.44 3.72 5.73
C GLU A 34 22.00 4.91 4.85
N SER A 35 20.74 4.88 4.35
CA SER A 35 20.21 5.93 3.50
C SER A 35 20.13 7.27 4.25
N PRO A 36 20.36 8.40 3.56
CA PRO A 36 20.36 9.72 4.21
C PRO A 36 18.97 10.08 4.74
N ASP A 37 18.93 11.00 5.70
CA ASP A 37 17.67 11.55 6.19
C ASP A 37 17.03 12.47 5.15
N CYS A 38 15.70 12.49 5.14
CA CYS A 38 14.93 13.34 4.25
C CYS A 38 13.67 13.86 4.93
N ASP A 39 13.52 15.18 4.93
CA ASP A 39 12.33 15.85 5.50
C ASP A 39 11.04 15.59 4.74
N LEU A 40 11.12 15.07 3.51
CA LEU A 40 9.96 14.65 2.74
C LEU A 40 9.34 13.34 3.25
N ILE A 41 10.11 12.53 3.99
CA ILE A 41 9.63 11.24 4.50
C ILE A 41 8.85 11.48 5.80
N LYS A 42 7.54 11.49 5.66
CA LYS A 42 6.56 11.72 6.73
C LYS A 42 5.34 10.85 6.48
N ASP A 43 4.44 10.78 7.46
CA ASP A 43 3.10 10.20 7.31
C ASP A 43 2.48 10.64 5.96
N SER A 44 2.26 9.69 5.08
CA SER A 44 1.80 9.93 3.69
C SER A 44 0.47 10.69 3.62
N LYS A 45 -0.37 10.55 4.65
CA LYS A 45 -1.67 11.21 4.78
C LYS A 45 -1.54 12.71 5.09
N LYS A 46 -0.39 13.14 5.61
CA LYS A 46 -0.08 14.56 5.89
C LYS A 46 0.60 15.27 4.72
N LEU A 47 0.99 14.53 3.68
CA LEU A 47 1.59 15.08 2.49
C LEU A 47 0.52 15.43 1.44
N SER A 48 0.66 16.60 0.80
CA SER A 48 -0.08 16.86 -0.44
C SER A 48 0.35 15.88 -1.53
N SER A 49 -0.50 15.64 -2.53
CA SER A 49 -0.17 14.74 -3.66
C SER A 49 1.13 15.15 -4.37
N LYS A 50 1.43 16.47 -4.46
CA LYS A 50 2.69 16.96 -5.04
C LYS A 50 3.89 16.54 -4.18
N LYS A 51 3.86 16.82 -2.88
CA LYS A 51 4.95 16.46 -1.95
C LYS A 51 5.14 14.96 -1.83
N ARG A 52 4.07 14.18 -1.92
CA ARG A 52 4.14 12.72 -1.87
C ARG A 52 4.82 12.15 -3.13
N ARG A 53 4.55 12.71 -4.32
CA ARG A 53 5.30 12.36 -5.56
C ARG A 53 6.77 12.76 -5.48
N GLU A 54 7.08 13.93 -4.93
CA GLU A 54 8.47 14.35 -4.70
C GLU A 54 9.19 13.38 -3.76
N ALA A 55 8.51 12.93 -2.69
CA ALA A 55 9.02 11.95 -1.76
C ALA A 55 9.22 10.57 -2.43
N GLU A 56 8.28 10.10 -3.28
CA GLU A 56 8.44 8.86 -4.04
C GLU A 56 9.68 8.90 -4.94
N VAL A 57 9.88 10.01 -5.66
CA VAL A 57 11.07 10.19 -6.52
C VAL A 57 12.35 10.16 -5.67
N TRP A 58 12.34 10.84 -4.53
CA TRP A 58 13.48 10.83 -3.63
C TRP A 58 13.78 9.42 -3.11
N ILE A 59 12.76 8.66 -2.67
CA ILE A 59 12.91 7.27 -2.21
C ILE A 59 13.59 6.42 -3.29
N LYS A 60 13.08 6.47 -4.52
CA LYS A 60 13.59 5.66 -5.64
C LYS A 60 15.04 6.01 -6.03
N ASN A 61 15.47 7.24 -5.78
CA ASN A 61 16.83 7.69 -6.12
C ASN A 61 17.85 7.46 -4.99
N ASN A 62 17.41 7.34 -3.75
CA ASN A 62 18.31 7.32 -2.59
C ASN A 62 18.23 6.03 -1.77
N ILE A 63 17.15 5.26 -1.86
CA ILE A 63 16.97 4.00 -1.16
C ILE A 63 17.25 2.85 -2.13
N LYS A 64 18.23 2.03 -1.80
CA LYS A 64 18.69 0.93 -2.65
C LYS A 64 17.70 -0.24 -2.68
N HIS A 65 17.08 -0.53 -1.55
CA HIS A 65 16.28 -1.73 -1.36
C HIS A 65 14.84 -1.37 -1.02
N TYR A 66 13.96 -1.39 -2.00
CA TYR A 66 12.53 -1.21 -1.86
C TYR A 66 11.77 -2.08 -2.85
N GLY A 67 10.53 -2.38 -2.53
CA GLY A 67 9.63 -3.10 -3.41
C GLY A 67 8.18 -2.63 -3.25
N VAL A 68 7.40 -2.84 -4.28
CA VAL A 68 5.96 -2.58 -4.30
C VAL A 68 5.25 -3.82 -4.82
N GLY A 69 4.19 -4.23 -4.15
CA GLY A 69 3.35 -5.36 -4.55
C GLY A 69 1.88 -4.99 -4.50
N PHE A 70 1.04 -5.75 -5.18
CA PHE A 70 -0.40 -5.53 -5.16
C PHE A 70 -1.19 -6.83 -5.29
N CYS A 71 -2.47 -6.79 -4.88
CA CYS A 71 -3.49 -7.74 -5.25
C CYS A 71 -4.64 -7.02 -5.94
N SER A 72 -5.14 -7.62 -7.03
CA SER A 72 -6.26 -7.11 -7.82
C SER A 72 -7.58 -7.17 -7.03
N SER A 73 -8.62 -6.48 -7.51
CA SER A 73 -9.98 -6.61 -6.99
C SER A 73 -10.49 -8.05 -7.02
N HIS A 74 -10.18 -8.80 -8.07
CA HIS A 74 -10.55 -10.20 -8.20
C HIS A 74 -9.88 -11.09 -7.13
N GLU A 75 -8.58 -10.91 -6.87
CA GLU A 75 -7.88 -11.63 -5.81
C GLU A 75 -8.43 -11.24 -4.42
N ILE A 76 -8.81 -9.96 -4.22
CA ILE A 76 -9.46 -9.52 -2.99
C ILE A 76 -10.80 -10.25 -2.77
N ASP A 77 -11.58 -10.41 -3.83
CA ASP A 77 -12.87 -11.11 -3.74
C ASP A 77 -12.72 -12.60 -3.45
N GLN A 78 -11.63 -13.21 -3.92
CA GLN A 78 -11.33 -14.64 -3.66
C GLN A 78 -10.76 -14.89 -2.26
N LEU A 79 -9.86 -14.02 -1.79
CA LEU A 79 -9.06 -14.24 -0.59
C LEU A 79 -9.63 -13.52 0.64
N GLY A 80 -10.45 -12.50 0.42
CA GLY A 80 -10.77 -11.50 1.42
C GLY A 80 -9.65 -10.46 1.60
N ILE A 81 -10.02 -9.25 2.06
CA ILE A 81 -9.11 -8.09 2.09
C ILE A 81 -7.86 -8.31 2.96
N VAL A 82 -7.97 -9.08 4.04
CA VAL A 82 -6.84 -9.28 4.96
C VAL A 82 -5.76 -10.16 4.31
N ASP A 83 -6.16 -11.29 3.71
CA ASP A 83 -5.24 -12.21 3.04
C ASP A 83 -4.69 -11.62 1.75
N ALA A 84 -5.49 -10.88 1.00
CA ALA A 84 -5.04 -10.13 -0.17
C ALA A 84 -4.03 -9.04 0.20
N THR A 85 -4.21 -8.35 1.35
CA THR A 85 -3.23 -7.38 1.85
C THR A 85 -1.92 -8.07 2.21
N GLN A 86 -1.97 -9.20 2.90
CA GLN A 86 -0.78 -9.99 3.20
C GLN A 86 -0.05 -10.42 1.92
N LEU A 87 -0.78 -10.93 0.94
CA LEU A 87 -0.18 -11.34 -0.34
C LEU A 87 0.45 -10.15 -1.09
N ALA A 88 -0.16 -8.96 -1.04
CA ALA A 88 0.43 -7.74 -1.58
C ALA A 88 1.75 -7.39 -0.85
N MET A 89 1.81 -7.54 0.47
CA MET A 89 3.03 -7.34 1.27
C MET A 89 4.11 -8.36 0.90
N GLU A 90 3.76 -9.64 0.78
CA GLU A 90 4.69 -10.71 0.34
C GLU A 90 5.28 -10.39 -1.04
N ARG A 91 4.43 -9.95 -1.99
CA ARG A 91 4.87 -9.51 -3.33
C ARG A 91 5.79 -8.29 -3.26
N ALA A 92 5.49 -7.33 -2.38
CA ALA A 92 6.35 -6.16 -2.19
C ALA A 92 7.74 -6.58 -1.66
N ILE A 93 7.80 -7.49 -0.70
CA ILE A 93 9.05 -8.01 -0.16
C ILE A 93 9.83 -8.80 -1.22
N CYS A 94 9.15 -9.66 -2.00
CA CYS A 94 9.79 -10.43 -3.07
C CYS A 94 10.36 -9.54 -4.20
N ASN A 95 9.89 -8.31 -4.34
CA ASN A 95 10.42 -7.32 -5.27
C ASN A 95 11.61 -6.53 -4.73
N ILE A 96 12.10 -6.84 -3.52
CA ILE A 96 13.37 -6.34 -3.00
C ILE A 96 14.50 -7.26 -3.49
N ASP A 97 15.50 -6.70 -4.17
CA ASP A 97 16.59 -7.47 -4.81
C ASP A 97 17.43 -8.31 -3.82
N THR A 98 17.39 -7.97 -2.53
CA THR A 98 18.17 -8.65 -1.51
C THR A 98 17.37 -8.81 -0.23
N ILE A 99 17.11 -10.06 0.17
CA ILE A 99 16.56 -10.39 1.48
C ILE A 99 17.71 -10.96 2.31
N LEU A 100 18.00 -10.32 3.42
CA LEU A 100 19.06 -10.72 4.34
C LEU A 100 18.55 -11.82 5.27
N GLU A 101 19.44 -12.70 5.69
CA GLU A 101 19.17 -13.64 6.79
C GLU A 101 18.82 -12.85 8.06
N ASP A 102 17.99 -13.41 8.93
CA ASP A 102 17.52 -12.78 10.17
C ASP A 102 16.76 -11.45 9.98
N THR A 103 16.00 -11.33 8.89
CA THR A 103 15.18 -10.14 8.61
C THR A 103 14.01 -10.02 9.58
N THR A 104 13.80 -8.81 10.11
CA THR A 104 12.60 -8.43 10.86
C THR A 104 11.66 -7.64 9.96
N LEU A 105 10.42 -8.09 9.84
CA LEU A 105 9.35 -7.33 9.20
C LEU A 105 8.68 -6.41 10.21
N VAL A 106 8.75 -5.11 10.00
CA VAL A 106 8.12 -4.09 10.83
C VAL A 106 6.93 -3.52 10.07
N ILE A 107 5.73 -3.96 10.43
CA ILE A 107 4.51 -3.74 9.64
C ILE A 107 3.60 -2.74 10.35
N ASP A 108 3.09 -1.74 9.62
CA ASP A 108 2.07 -0.83 10.17
C ASP A 108 0.78 -1.59 10.50
N GLY A 109 0.16 -1.24 11.64
CA GLY A 109 -1.09 -1.84 12.09
C GLY A 109 -0.94 -2.78 13.27
N ILE A 110 -1.84 -3.77 13.37
CA ILE A 110 -1.93 -4.73 14.48
C ILE A 110 -2.18 -6.15 13.97
N GLY A 111 -1.64 -7.14 14.67
CA GLY A 111 -2.00 -8.55 14.49
C GLY A 111 -1.26 -9.29 13.38
N TRP A 112 -0.31 -8.65 12.71
CA TRP A 112 0.48 -9.29 11.66
C TRP A 112 1.42 -10.36 12.20
N GLU A 113 1.86 -10.28 13.45
CA GLU A 113 2.70 -11.27 14.14
C GLU A 113 2.02 -12.65 14.28
N LYS A 114 0.69 -12.70 14.15
CA LYS A 114 -0.10 -13.94 14.20
C LYS A 114 -0.20 -14.62 12.83
N ARG A 115 0.34 -14.01 11.78
CA ARG A 115 0.23 -14.51 10.41
C ARG A 115 1.57 -15.11 9.95
N PHE A 116 1.45 -16.07 9.03
CA PHE A 116 2.62 -16.69 8.41
C PHE A 116 2.90 -16.03 7.07
N PHE A 117 4.05 -15.35 6.97
CA PHE A 117 4.51 -14.76 5.72
C PHE A 117 5.40 -15.76 4.96
N LYS A 118 5.09 -15.95 3.68
CA LYS A 118 5.87 -16.80 2.77
C LYS A 118 6.97 -15.95 2.14
N ILE A 119 8.15 -15.95 2.78
CA ILE A 119 9.31 -15.21 2.27
C ILE A 119 10.49 -16.17 2.25
N ASN A 120 10.86 -16.63 1.06
CA ASN A 120 11.89 -17.65 0.88
C ASN A 120 11.70 -18.83 1.86
N SER A 121 12.75 -19.53 2.24
CA SER A 121 12.68 -20.69 3.14
C SER A 121 12.65 -20.33 4.63
N ASN A 122 12.74 -19.04 5.00
CA ASN A 122 12.89 -18.58 6.38
C ASN A 122 11.59 -17.98 6.91
N LYS A 123 11.32 -18.24 8.20
CA LYS A 123 10.24 -17.58 8.92
C LYS A 123 10.78 -16.26 9.50
N PRO A 124 10.41 -15.10 8.92
CA PRO A 124 10.91 -13.83 9.43
C PRO A 124 10.35 -13.53 10.81
N ASN A 125 11.09 -12.76 11.61
CA ASN A 125 10.52 -12.14 12.80
C ASN A 125 9.53 -11.03 12.36
N ILE A 126 8.32 -11.00 12.94
CA ILE A 126 7.27 -10.04 12.57
C ILE A 126 6.92 -9.19 13.78
N VAL A 127 6.91 -7.88 13.58
CA VAL A 127 6.53 -6.90 14.58
C VAL A 127 5.46 -5.97 14.00
N SER A 128 4.28 -5.96 14.61
CA SER A 128 3.22 -5.00 14.28
C SER A 128 3.43 -3.70 15.05
N VAL A 129 3.28 -2.56 14.36
CA VAL A 129 3.47 -1.24 14.97
C VAL A 129 2.28 -0.34 14.67
N ILE A 130 1.59 0.10 15.71
CA ILE A 130 0.47 1.04 15.57
C ILE A 130 1.00 2.41 15.18
N LYS A 131 0.50 2.96 14.04
CA LYS A 131 0.92 4.23 13.46
C LYS A 131 2.43 4.27 13.20
N GLY A 132 2.96 3.19 12.65
CA GLY A 132 4.37 3.06 12.32
C GLY A 132 4.81 4.06 11.26
N ASP A 133 3.93 4.37 10.31
CA ASP A 133 4.09 5.39 9.26
C ASP A 133 4.34 6.82 9.81
N ALA A 134 3.89 7.08 11.03
CA ALA A 134 4.16 8.34 11.72
C ALA A 134 5.42 8.32 12.60
N LYS A 135 6.01 7.15 12.85
CA LYS A 135 7.12 6.95 13.80
C LYS A 135 8.43 6.60 13.10
N TYR A 136 8.39 5.66 12.16
CA TYR A 136 9.58 5.02 11.58
C TYR A 136 9.73 5.34 10.09
N LYS A 137 10.97 5.66 9.69
CA LYS A 137 11.30 6.13 8.33
C LYS A 137 11.01 5.07 7.27
N ASN A 138 11.37 3.81 7.53
CA ASN A 138 11.16 2.70 6.62
C ASN A 138 9.66 2.45 6.36
N ILE A 139 8.82 2.49 7.39
CA ILE A 139 7.37 2.33 7.26
C ILE A 139 6.76 3.55 6.54
N ALA A 140 7.19 4.78 6.87
CA ALA A 140 6.72 5.99 6.20
C ALA A 140 7.06 5.98 4.70
N ALA A 141 8.26 5.54 4.33
CA ALA A 141 8.65 5.39 2.94
C ALA A 141 7.83 4.30 2.23
N ALA A 142 7.58 3.17 2.88
CA ALA A 142 6.70 2.11 2.38
C ALA A 142 5.27 2.61 2.13
N SER A 143 4.72 3.38 3.08
CA SER A 143 3.41 4.04 2.98
C SER A 143 3.32 4.95 1.75
N ILE A 144 4.35 5.78 1.52
CA ILE A 144 4.42 6.68 0.35
C ILE A 144 4.43 5.88 -0.94
N LEU A 145 5.27 4.84 -1.04
CA LEU A 145 5.35 3.99 -2.24
C LEU A 145 4.03 3.28 -2.52
N ALA A 146 3.42 2.67 -1.52
CA ALA A 146 2.13 1.99 -1.65
C ALA A 146 1.03 2.96 -2.11
N LYS A 147 0.95 4.14 -1.50
CA LYS A 147 -0.07 5.15 -1.81
C LYS A 147 0.09 5.73 -3.21
N GLU A 148 1.30 6.09 -3.62
CA GLU A 148 1.53 6.62 -4.97
C GLU A 148 1.29 5.55 -6.05
N ALA A 149 1.68 4.30 -5.80
CA ALA A 149 1.41 3.20 -6.73
C ALA A 149 -0.11 2.95 -6.88
N HIS A 150 -0.85 2.90 -5.77
CA HIS A 150 -2.31 2.76 -5.78
C HIS A 150 -2.98 3.90 -6.56
N ASP A 151 -2.69 5.16 -6.21
CA ASP A 151 -3.36 6.32 -6.79
C ASP A 151 -3.03 6.48 -8.28
N ARG A 152 -1.81 6.13 -8.70
CA ARG A 152 -1.38 6.09 -10.10
C ARG A 152 -2.14 5.02 -10.89
N HIS A 153 -2.24 3.80 -10.35
CA HIS A 153 -2.98 2.71 -10.99
C HIS A 153 -4.43 3.12 -11.29
N ILE A 154 -5.14 3.66 -10.30
CA ILE A 154 -6.53 4.14 -10.50
C ILE A 154 -6.58 5.27 -11.55
N THR A 155 -5.60 6.17 -11.53
CA THR A 155 -5.53 7.26 -12.53
C THR A 155 -5.32 6.73 -13.94
N GLU A 156 -4.43 5.77 -14.13
CA GLU A 156 -4.15 5.12 -15.41
C GLU A 156 -5.39 4.39 -15.96
N MET A 157 -6.12 3.66 -15.10
CA MET A 157 -7.40 3.05 -15.47
C MET A 157 -8.42 4.10 -15.95
N CYS A 158 -8.48 5.27 -15.29
CA CYS A 158 -9.37 6.37 -15.68
C CYS A 158 -8.99 7.00 -17.03
N VAL A 159 -7.69 7.08 -17.34
CA VAL A 159 -7.23 7.59 -18.64
C VAL A 159 -7.67 6.67 -19.78
N GLY A 160 -7.63 5.36 -19.58
CA GLY A 160 -8.08 4.36 -20.55
C GLY A 160 -9.61 4.21 -20.67
N ASN A 161 -10.38 4.76 -19.71
CA ASN A 161 -11.83 4.56 -19.65
C ASN A 161 -12.53 5.77 -19.01
N SER A 162 -13.10 6.65 -19.86
CA SER A 162 -13.80 7.87 -19.43
C SER A 162 -15.05 7.60 -18.58
N ASP A 163 -15.69 6.44 -18.72
CA ASP A 163 -16.84 6.06 -17.92
C ASP A 163 -16.50 5.92 -16.42
N LEU A 164 -15.28 5.49 -16.10
CA LEU A 164 -14.81 5.42 -14.72
C LEU A 164 -14.76 6.79 -14.05
N VAL A 165 -14.48 7.83 -14.83
CA VAL A 165 -14.49 9.23 -14.36
C VAL A 165 -15.91 9.75 -14.27
N SER A 166 -16.67 9.66 -15.38
CA SER A 166 -17.99 10.30 -15.50
C SER A 166 -19.06 9.64 -14.62
N ARG A 167 -19.01 8.31 -14.46
CA ARG A 167 -20.01 7.53 -13.71
C ARG A 167 -19.67 7.40 -12.24
N TYR A 168 -18.38 7.26 -11.88
CA TYR A 168 -17.95 6.89 -10.53
C TYR A 168 -16.99 7.89 -9.88
N ASP A 169 -16.58 8.95 -10.59
CA ASP A 169 -15.65 9.99 -10.12
C ASP A 169 -14.29 9.44 -9.60
N LEU A 170 -13.84 8.31 -10.19
CA LEU A 170 -12.66 7.58 -9.67
C LEU A 170 -11.36 8.37 -9.75
N ILE A 171 -11.27 9.32 -10.69
CA ILE A 171 -10.08 10.20 -10.79
C ILE A 171 -9.88 11.04 -9.52
N ASN A 172 -10.94 11.38 -8.82
CA ASN A 172 -10.90 12.17 -7.61
C ASN A 172 -10.91 11.31 -6.35
N ASN A 173 -11.82 10.33 -6.27
CA ASN A 173 -12.01 9.53 -5.06
C ASN A 173 -11.08 8.32 -4.93
N LYS A 174 -10.31 7.97 -5.98
CA LYS A 174 -9.36 6.85 -5.98
C LYS A 174 -9.97 5.49 -5.55
N GLY A 175 -11.26 5.30 -5.88
CA GLY A 175 -12.00 4.08 -5.56
C GLY A 175 -12.67 4.07 -4.17
N TYR A 176 -12.45 5.09 -3.34
CA TYR A 176 -13.10 5.19 -2.04
C TYR A 176 -14.60 5.51 -2.18
N GLY A 177 -15.38 5.01 -1.21
CA GLY A 177 -16.85 5.14 -1.17
C GLY A 177 -17.34 6.55 -0.86
N THR A 178 -17.00 7.53 -1.70
CA THR A 178 -17.56 8.87 -1.61
C THR A 178 -19.02 8.85 -2.08
N LYS A 179 -19.77 9.90 -1.74
CA LYS A 179 -21.18 10.05 -2.15
C LYS A 179 -21.33 9.86 -3.67
N LYS A 180 -20.51 10.53 -4.48
CA LYS A 180 -20.54 10.40 -5.95
C LYS A 180 -20.27 8.99 -6.43
N HIS A 181 -19.31 8.27 -5.80
CA HIS A 181 -19.00 6.89 -6.14
C HIS A 181 -20.20 5.97 -5.86
N ILE A 182 -20.81 6.10 -4.67
CA ILE A 182 -21.99 5.34 -4.28
C ILE A 182 -23.19 5.64 -5.20
N GLU A 183 -23.44 6.91 -5.54
CA GLU A 183 -24.47 7.31 -6.49
C GLU A 183 -24.21 6.72 -7.89
N GLY A 184 -22.95 6.68 -8.32
CA GLY A 184 -22.53 6.01 -9.55
C GLY A 184 -22.85 4.52 -9.53
N ILE A 185 -22.49 3.83 -8.45
CA ILE A 185 -22.80 2.40 -8.28
C ILE A 185 -24.30 2.13 -8.26
N LYS A 186 -25.09 2.97 -7.56
CA LYS A 186 -26.56 2.87 -7.58
C LYS A 186 -27.14 2.97 -8.98
N LYS A 187 -26.60 3.87 -9.80
CA LYS A 187 -27.14 4.19 -11.12
C LYS A 187 -26.67 3.24 -12.22
N TYR A 188 -25.40 2.84 -12.18
CA TYR A 188 -24.74 2.13 -13.28
C TYR A 188 -24.31 0.70 -12.92
N GLY A 189 -24.46 0.30 -11.64
CA GLY A 189 -23.99 -1.01 -11.15
C GLY A 189 -22.49 -1.04 -10.86
N LEU A 190 -22.02 -2.21 -10.48
CA LEU A 190 -20.61 -2.51 -10.29
C LEU A 190 -19.95 -2.87 -11.62
N THR A 191 -18.71 -2.50 -11.81
CA THR A 191 -17.85 -3.00 -12.90
C THR A 191 -17.05 -4.21 -12.44
N GLU A 192 -16.36 -4.88 -13.34
CA GLU A 192 -15.44 -5.99 -13.04
C GLU A 192 -14.28 -5.62 -12.10
N PHE A 193 -13.96 -4.32 -12.00
CA PHE A 193 -12.90 -3.82 -11.11
C PHE A 193 -13.40 -3.40 -9.73
N HIS A 194 -14.70 -3.42 -9.49
CA HIS A 194 -15.25 -3.25 -8.16
C HIS A 194 -15.11 -4.53 -7.35
N ARG A 195 -14.91 -4.38 -6.04
CA ARG A 195 -14.78 -5.48 -5.10
C ARG A 195 -16.16 -6.02 -4.74
N GLN A 196 -16.55 -7.12 -5.36
CA GLN A 196 -17.87 -7.74 -5.21
C GLN A 196 -18.13 -8.24 -3.78
N SER A 197 -17.06 -8.63 -3.08
CA SER A 197 -17.13 -9.13 -1.70
C SER A 197 -17.32 -8.02 -0.65
N PHE A 198 -17.20 -6.75 -1.04
CA PHE A 198 -17.35 -5.63 -0.12
C PHE A 198 -18.83 -5.31 0.08
N ASN A 199 -19.22 -5.17 1.35
CA ASN A 199 -20.57 -4.73 1.68
C ASN A 199 -20.69 -3.20 1.47
N ILE A 200 -21.32 -2.80 0.37
CA ILE A 200 -21.53 -1.39 0.03
C ILE A 200 -22.86 -0.95 0.63
N ASN A 201 -22.79 -0.07 1.64
CA ASN A 201 -23.99 0.50 2.20
C ASN A 201 -24.52 1.62 1.27
N TYR A 202 -25.71 1.41 0.74
CA TYR A 202 -26.39 2.32 -0.20
C TYR A 202 -27.28 3.38 0.49
N ASN A 203 -27.29 3.44 1.82
CA ASN A 203 -28.11 4.40 2.58
C ASN A 203 -27.51 5.80 2.59
#